data_759f0227957ea19dab3ca241e3d13d55
#
_entry.id   759f0227957ea19dab3ca241e3d13d55
#
_cell.length_a   1.000
_cell.length_b   1.000
_cell.length_c   1.000
_cell.angle_alpha   90.00
_cell.angle_beta   90.00
_cell.angle_gamma   90.00
#
_symmetry.space_group_name_H-M   'P 1'
#
loop_
_entity.id
_entity.type
_entity.pdbx_description
1 polymer ?
#
loop_
_entity_poly.entity_id
_entity_poly.type
_entity_poly.pdbx_seq_one_letter_code
_entity_poly.pdbx_strand_id
1 'polypeptide(L)'
;MCIRDSLEILNGLIAGAEGGTVEFKETTGQLERGMETLCAFLNGTGGTVLFGVTDKGKIIGQEVSDKTKRDIAETIRRIEPFATIDISYTDIPGTNKSVIALSAEEQRYMRPFTYKRRAYQRIESVTSAMPQGIYNLLVMQRGGTYAWDSMQNPSLKISDLDETAILGAVRG
;
A
#
# COMPACT_ATOMS: atom_id res chain seq x y z
N MET A 1 -22.93 -5.00 2.14
CA MET A 1 -22.05 -6.04 2.71
C MET A 1 -22.61 -6.40 4.08
N CYS A 2 -22.96 -7.67 4.32
CA CYS A 2 -23.58 -8.10 5.57
C CYS A 2 -22.50 -8.23 6.66
N ILE A 3 -22.85 -8.00 7.96
CA ILE A 3 -21.89 -8.16 9.09
C ILE A 3 -21.26 -9.56 9.11
N ARG A 4 -22.02 -10.59 8.71
CA ARG A 4 -21.50 -11.97 8.56
C ARG A 4 -20.37 -12.07 7.54
N ASP A 5 -20.56 -11.46 6.36
CA ASP A 5 -19.56 -11.50 5.29
C ASP A 5 -18.25 -10.83 5.73
N SER A 6 -18.35 -9.73 6.49
CA SER A 6 -17.19 -9.00 7.02
C SER A 6 -16.41 -9.81 8.07
N LEU A 7 -17.10 -10.57 8.92
CA LEU A 7 -16.47 -11.43 9.92
C LEU A 7 -15.82 -12.67 9.29
N GLU A 8 -16.41 -13.23 8.23
CA GLU A 8 -15.83 -14.36 7.49
C GLU A 8 -14.53 -13.93 6.78
N ILE A 9 -14.53 -12.76 6.14
CA ILE A 9 -13.32 -12.18 5.52
C ILE A 9 -12.24 -11.94 6.58
N LEU A 10 -12.61 -11.35 7.71
CA LEU A 10 -11.69 -11.10 8.82
C LEU A 10 -11.07 -12.41 9.35
N ASN A 11 -11.90 -13.41 9.59
CA ASN A 11 -11.43 -14.72 10.04
C ASN A 11 -10.52 -15.40 9.02
N GLY A 12 -10.81 -15.24 7.72
CA GLY A 12 -9.94 -15.73 6.64
C GLY A 12 -8.56 -15.07 6.65
N LEU A 13 -8.49 -13.75 6.87
CA LEU A 13 -7.23 -13.02 6.99
C LEU A 13 -6.43 -13.48 8.22
N ILE A 14 -7.10 -13.67 9.35
CA ILE A 14 -6.46 -14.10 10.61
C ILE A 14 -5.99 -15.56 10.51
N ALA A 15 -6.73 -16.44 9.85
CA ALA A 15 -6.34 -17.84 9.65
C ALA A 15 -5.04 -18.00 8.86
N GLY A 16 -4.70 -17.02 8.00
CA GLY A 16 -3.43 -16.95 7.28
C GLY A 16 -2.23 -16.61 8.16
N ALA A 17 -2.43 -16.23 9.42
CA ALA A 17 -1.44 -15.72 10.35
C ALA A 17 -0.69 -14.45 9.86
N GLU A 18 0.16 -13.87 10.69
CA GLU A 18 1.07 -12.81 10.25
C GLU A 18 2.07 -13.33 9.22
N GLY A 19 2.31 -12.53 8.18
CA GLY A 19 3.18 -12.94 7.08
C GLY A 19 3.52 -11.81 6.14
N GLY A 20 3.83 -12.16 4.91
CA GLY A 20 4.21 -11.21 3.87
C GLY A 20 3.14 -10.16 3.53
N THR A 21 1.87 -10.46 3.76
CA THR A 21 0.72 -9.63 3.36
C THR A 21 -0.26 -9.29 4.48
N VAL A 22 -0.05 -9.79 5.70
CA VAL A 22 -0.93 -9.51 6.85
C VAL A 22 -0.10 -9.15 8.07
N GLU A 23 -0.53 -8.12 8.78
CA GLU A 23 0.07 -7.65 10.04
C GLU A 23 -1.01 -7.42 11.08
N PHE A 24 -0.77 -7.85 12.33
CA PHE A 24 -1.66 -7.64 13.46
C PHE A 24 -1.13 -6.55 14.39
N LYS A 25 -2.04 -5.77 14.94
CA LYS A 25 -1.79 -4.76 15.97
C LYS A 25 -2.93 -4.79 16.98
N GLU A 26 -2.60 -4.78 18.24
CA GLU A 26 -3.61 -4.86 19.29
C GLU A 26 -4.50 -3.61 19.35
N THR A 27 -3.91 -2.44 19.11
CA THR A 27 -4.64 -1.16 19.17
C THR A 27 -4.04 -0.13 18.21
N THR A 28 -4.79 0.95 17.95
CA THR A 28 -4.29 2.13 17.24
C THR A 28 -3.24 2.94 18.02
N GLY A 29 -2.90 2.58 19.26
CA GLY A 29 -1.69 3.05 19.92
C GLY A 29 -0.41 2.67 19.15
N GLN A 30 -0.50 1.64 18.29
CA GLN A 30 0.58 1.17 17.41
C GLN A 30 0.42 1.68 15.96
N LEU A 31 -0.39 2.74 15.73
CA LEU A 31 -0.73 3.24 14.39
C LEU A 31 0.51 3.58 13.55
N GLU A 32 1.54 4.18 14.16
CA GLU A 32 2.79 4.52 13.48
C GLU A 32 3.48 3.26 12.90
N ARG A 33 3.60 2.20 13.69
CA ARG A 33 4.18 0.93 13.22
C ARG A 33 3.30 0.26 12.16
N GLY A 34 1.98 0.35 12.31
CA GLY A 34 1.04 -0.11 11.30
C GLY A 34 1.23 0.62 9.97
N MET A 35 1.48 1.94 9.99
CA MET A 35 1.75 2.73 8.78
C MET A 35 3.09 2.40 8.13
N GLU A 36 4.13 2.12 8.92
CA GLU A 36 5.41 1.63 8.39
C GLU A 36 5.22 0.31 7.62
N THR A 37 4.43 -0.61 8.19
CA THR A 37 4.09 -1.88 7.52
C THR A 37 3.22 -1.66 6.29
N LEU A 38 2.22 -0.78 6.36
CA LEU A 38 1.37 -0.45 5.22
C LEU A 38 2.17 0.17 4.08
N CYS A 39 3.14 1.04 4.40
CA CYS A 39 4.09 1.58 3.43
C CYS A 39 4.96 0.47 2.79
N ALA A 40 5.37 -0.52 3.59
CA ALA A 40 6.11 -1.67 3.09
C ALA A 40 5.24 -2.54 2.16
N PHE A 41 3.96 -2.73 2.46
CA PHE A 41 2.99 -3.42 1.59
C PHE A 41 2.80 -2.71 0.25
N LEU A 42 2.68 -1.37 0.26
CA LEU A 42 2.60 -0.56 -0.97
C LEU A 42 3.87 -0.70 -1.84
N ASN A 43 5.03 -0.88 -1.23
CA ASN A 43 6.29 -1.15 -1.92
C ASN A 43 6.45 -2.61 -2.35
N GLY A 44 5.61 -3.49 -1.85
CA GLY A 44 5.59 -4.93 -2.15
C GLY A 44 4.41 -5.32 -3.04
N THR A 45 3.73 -6.38 -2.65
CA THR A 45 2.59 -7.00 -3.36
C THR A 45 1.22 -6.58 -2.80
N GLY A 46 1.19 -5.57 -1.95
CA GLY A 46 0.00 -5.21 -1.18
C GLY A 46 -0.08 -5.98 0.14
N GLY A 47 -1.15 -5.70 0.90
CA GLY A 47 -1.39 -6.36 2.16
C GLY A 47 -2.34 -5.59 3.08
N THR A 48 -2.62 -6.16 4.25
CA THR A 48 -3.59 -5.63 5.21
C THR A 48 -2.99 -5.55 6.61
N VAL A 49 -3.17 -4.41 7.25
CA VAL A 49 -2.87 -4.20 8.67
C VAL A 49 -4.17 -4.24 9.44
N LEU A 50 -4.28 -5.13 10.43
CA LEU A 50 -5.45 -5.29 11.30
C LEU A 50 -5.15 -4.71 12.68
N PHE A 51 -6.00 -3.78 13.15
CA PHE A 51 -5.96 -3.27 14.53
C PHE A 51 -7.11 -3.87 15.33
N GLY A 52 -6.84 -4.30 16.54
CA GLY A 52 -7.77 -5.04 17.39
C GLY A 52 -7.54 -6.55 17.34
N VAL A 53 -6.38 -7.00 16.90
CA VAL A 53 -5.98 -8.40 16.83
C VAL A 53 -4.60 -8.56 17.50
N THR A 54 -4.45 -9.57 18.34
CA THR A 54 -3.16 -9.88 18.98
C THR A 54 -2.24 -10.61 18.01
N ASP A 55 -0.94 -10.64 18.27
CA ASP A 55 0.06 -11.37 17.46
C ASP A 55 -0.26 -12.88 17.31
N LYS A 56 -1.08 -13.42 18.23
CA LYS A 56 -1.57 -14.81 18.17
C LYS A 56 -2.86 -14.99 17.34
N GLY A 57 -3.32 -13.94 16.67
CA GLY A 57 -4.55 -13.98 15.88
C GLY A 57 -5.84 -13.93 16.72
N LYS A 58 -5.77 -13.58 18.01
CA LYS A 58 -6.98 -13.44 18.82
C LYS A 58 -7.62 -12.07 18.60
N ILE A 59 -8.89 -12.07 18.21
CA ILE A 59 -9.67 -10.84 18.06
C ILE A 59 -10.01 -10.29 19.45
N ILE A 60 -9.58 -9.08 19.73
CA ILE A 60 -9.86 -8.33 20.96
C ILE A 60 -10.69 -7.07 20.69
N GLY A 61 -10.60 -6.54 19.48
CA GLY A 61 -11.20 -5.29 19.04
C GLY A 61 -10.76 -4.08 19.85
N GLN A 62 -11.18 -2.91 19.39
CA GLN A 62 -11.00 -1.65 20.10
C GLN A 62 -12.19 -0.73 19.88
N GLU A 63 -12.37 0.24 20.75
CA GLU A 63 -13.35 1.30 20.54
C GLU A 63 -12.92 2.20 19.39
N VAL A 64 -13.88 2.51 18.50
CA VAL A 64 -13.66 3.36 17.34
C VAL A 64 -14.44 4.65 17.49
N SER A 65 -13.76 5.72 17.86
CA SER A 65 -14.31 7.05 17.95
C SER A 65 -14.08 7.86 16.67
N ASP A 66 -14.77 9.00 16.54
CA ASP A 66 -14.48 9.95 15.45
C ASP A 66 -13.04 10.48 15.49
N LYS A 67 -12.46 10.57 16.69
CA LYS A 67 -11.03 10.89 16.84
C LYS A 67 -10.17 9.80 16.23
N THR A 68 -10.46 8.52 16.52
CA THR A 68 -9.74 7.38 15.95
C THR A 68 -9.76 7.42 14.41
N LYS A 69 -10.92 7.68 13.82
CA LYS A 69 -11.08 7.77 12.37
C LYS A 69 -10.27 8.92 11.77
N ARG A 70 -10.27 10.09 12.43
CA ARG A 70 -9.47 11.25 12.01
C ARG A 70 -7.97 10.98 12.10
N ASP A 71 -7.52 10.41 13.21
CA ASP A 71 -6.10 10.08 13.43
C ASP A 71 -5.59 9.11 12.35
N ILE A 72 -6.39 8.10 11.96
CA ILE A 72 -6.08 7.18 10.87
C ILE A 72 -5.97 7.95 9.54
N ALA A 73 -6.97 8.75 9.19
CA ALA A 73 -6.99 9.50 7.94
C ALA A 73 -5.82 10.49 7.82
N GLU A 74 -5.49 11.19 8.90
CA GLU A 74 -4.35 12.11 8.94
C GLU A 74 -3.01 11.37 8.82
N THR A 75 -2.92 10.19 9.40
CA THR A 75 -1.68 9.39 9.36
C THR A 75 -1.46 8.78 7.98
N ILE A 76 -2.51 8.32 7.31
CA ILE A 76 -2.46 7.83 5.92
C ILE A 76 -1.95 8.94 4.97
N ARG A 77 -2.35 10.20 5.17
CA ARG A 77 -1.89 11.33 4.34
C ARG A 77 -0.38 11.58 4.38
N ARG A 78 0.32 10.98 5.34
CA ARG A 78 1.79 11.07 5.43
C ARG A 78 2.51 10.03 4.57
N ILE A 79 1.76 9.20 3.86
CA ILE A 79 2.30 8.28 2.84
C ILE A 79 2.39 9.05 1.53
N GLU A 80 3.57 9.03 0.93
CA GLU A 80 3.89 9.71 -0.34
C GLU A 80 4.52 8.70 -1.33
N PRO A 81 4.16 8.75 -2.62
CA PRO A 81 3.09 9.54 -3.22
C PRO A 81 1.71 9.13 -2.68
N PHE A 82 0.65 9.84 -3.10
CA PHE A 82 -0.71 9.49 -2.68
C PHE A 82 -1.00 8.02 -2.99
N ALA A 83 -1.47 7.28 -1.97
CA ALA A 83 -1.80 5.87 -2.07
C ALA A 83 -3.31 5.63 -1.87
N THR A 84 -3.89 4.74 -2.66
CA THR A 84 -5.24 4.24 -2.41
C THR A 84 -5.18 3.17 -1.33
N ILE A 85 -5.86 3.41 -0.21
CA ILE A 85 -5.93 2.53 0.94
C ILE A 85 -7.39 2.37 1.32
N ASP A 86 -7.84 1.13 1.37
CA ASP A 86 -9.18 0.79 1.82
C ASP A 86 -9.22 0.68 3.34
N ILE A 87 -10.20 1.34 3.94
CA ILE A 87 -10.41 1.33 5.39
C ILE A 87 -11.74 0.63 5.69
N SER A 88 -11.71 -0.43 6.47
CA SER A 88 -12.92 -1.09 6.92
C SER A 88 -12.97 -1.26 8.44
N TYR A 89 -14.18 -1.27 8.96
CA TYR A 89 -14.47 -1.42 10.38
C TYR A 89 -15.42 -2.60 10.53
N THR A 90 -14.98 -3.65 11.23
CA THR A 90 -15.77 -4.86 11.45
C THR A 90 -16.17 -4.93 12.91
N ASP A 91 -17.43 -4.75 13.19
CA ASP A 91 -17.99 -4.78 14.56
C ASP A 91 -17.96 -6.19 15.14
N ILE A 92 -17.57 -6.29 16.41
CA ILE A 92 -17.55 -7.55 17.14
C ILE A 92 -18.89 -7.74 17.84
N PRO A 93 -19.68 -8.78 17.50
CA PRO A 93 -20.99 -9.03 18.09
C PRO A 93 -20.96 -9.05 19.62
N GLY A 94 -21.94 -8.41 20.24
CA GLY A 94 -22.07 -8.35 21.70
C GLY A 94 -21.11 -7.40 22.41
N THR A 95 -20.38 -6.57 21.67
CA THR A 95 -19.46 -5.56 22.22
C THR A 95 -19.64 -4.22 21.51
N ASN A 96 -19.06 -3.14 22.07
CA ASN A 96 -18.92 -1.84 21.40
C ASN A 96 -17.57 -1.69 20.68
N LYS A 97 -16.92 -2.80 20.38
CA LYS A 97 -15.59 -2.83 19.76
C LYS A 97 -15.64 -3.29 18.32
N SER A 98 -14.68 -2.81 17.53
CA SER A 98 -14.50 -3.19 16.15
C SER A 98 -13.03 -3.55 15.87
N VAL A 99 -12.81 -4.36 14.86
CA VAL A 99 -11.50 -4.53 14.22
C VAL A 99 -11.41 -3.53 13.08
N ILE A 100 -10.28 -2.84 12.98
CA ILE A 100 -10.00 -1.92 11.88
C ILE A 100 -9.04 -2.60 10.92
N ALA A 101 -9.39 -2.66 9.64
CA ALA A 101 -8.50 -3.14 8.59
C ALA A 101 -8.11 -2.00 7.66
N LEU A 102 -6.81 -1.86 7.43
CA LEU A 102 -6.23 -0.96 6.43
C LEU A 102 -5.60 -1.82 5.34
N SER A 103 -6.18 -1.83 4.16
CA SER A 103 -5.75 -2.67 3.05
C SER A 103 -5.16 -1.82 1.92
N ALA A 104 -4.00 -2.23 1.44
CA ALA A 104 -3.32 -1.64 0.30
C ALA A 104 -3.18 -2.69 -0.80
N GLU A 105 -3.65 -2.37 -2.00
CA GLU A 105 -3.37 -3.16 -3.19
C GLU A 105 -1.98 -2.84 -3.75
N GLU A 106 -1.46 -3.71 -4.61
CA GLU A 106 -0.21 -3.48 -5.30
C GLU A 106 -0.32 -2.28 -6.26
N GLN A 107 0.56 -1.30 -6.10
CA GLN A 107 0.59 -0.09 -6.92
C GLN A 107 1.97 0.08 -7.59
N ARG A 108 2.33 -0.85 -8.47
CA ARG A 108 3.66 -0.96 -9.10
C ARG A 108 4.20 0.34 -9.70
N TYR A 109 3.33 1.08 -10.38
CA TYR A 109 3.74 2.28 -11.12
C TYR A 109 3.97 3.50 -10.25
N MET A 110 3.55 3.45 -8.98
CA MET A 110 3.67 4.56 -8.03
C MET A 110 4.87 4.39 -7.08
N ARG A 111 5.47 3.18 -7.01
CA ARG A 111 6.62 2.91 -6.13
C ARG A 111 7.84 3.74 -6.50
N PRO A 112 8.70 4.12 -5.54
CA PRO A 112 8.63 3.79 -4.11
C PRO A 112 7.69 4.71 -3.35
N PHE A 113 6.95 4.13 -2.38
CA PHE A 113 6.21 4.87 -1.37
C PHE A 113 7.08 5.13 -0.15
N THR A 114 6.82 6.25 0.51
CA THR A 114 7.48 6.64 1.76
C THR A 114 6.44 6.97 2.82
N TYR A 115 6.75 6.68 4.07
CA TYR A 115 6.03 7.16 5.23
C TYR A 115 6.96 8.04 6.05
N LYS A 116 6.55 9.29 6.30
CA LYS A 116 7.42 10.29 6.95
C LYS A 116 8.81 10.40 6.28
N ARG A 117 8.84 10.43 4.95
CA ARG A 117 10.05 10.52 4.10
C ARG A 117 10.97 9.30 4.16
N ARG A 118 10.52 8.18 4.71
CA ARG A 118 11.29 6.94 4.78
C ARG A 118 10.56 5.82 4.04
N ALA A 119 11.23 5.15 3.14
CA ALA A 119 10.70 3.97 2.48
C ALA A 119 10.88 2.74 3.36
N TYR A 120 9.88 1.86 3.35
CA TYR A 120 9.89 0.59 4.08
C TYR A 120 9.72 -0.57 3.12
N GLN A 121 10.29 -1.70 3.49
CA GLN A 121 10.12 -2.99 2.82
C GLN A 121 9.70 -4.04 3.83
N ARG A 122 9.08 -5.11 3.32
CA ARG A 122 8.72 -6.27 4.14
C ARG A 122 9.37 -7.52 3.57
N ILE A 123 10.00 -8.29 4.44
CA ILE A 123 10.57 -9.59 4.14
C ILE A 123 9.93 -10.56 5.13
N GLU A 124 9.15 -11.50 4.60
CA GLU A 124 8.29 -12.39 5.41
C GLU A 124 7.37 -11.58 6.34
N SER A 125 7.54 -11.69 7.65
CA SER A 125 6.78 -10.95 8.66
C SER A 125 7.52 -9.72 9.22
N VAL A 126 8.70 -9.37 8.69
CA VAL A 126 9.53 -8.28 9.25
C VAL A 126 9.47 -7.05 8.38
N THR A 127 8.99 -5.94 8.95
CA THR A 127 9.05 -4.61 8.33
C THR A 127 10.34 -3.91 8.72
N SER A 128 11.07 -3.41 7.75
CA SER A 128 12.33 -2.68 7.94
C SER A 128 12.44 -1.50 6.99
N ALA A 129 13.33 -0.56 7.31
CA ALA A 129 13.68 0.50 6.38
C ALA A 129 14.24 -0.11 5.08
N MET A 130 13.79 0.41 3.96
CA MET A 130 14.25 -0.04 2.64
C MET A 130 15.71 0.39 2.42
N PRO A 131 16.60 -0.52 2.00
CA PRO A 131 17.97 -0.15 1.62
C PRO A 131 17.97 0.84 0.45
N GLN A 132 18.92 1.78 0.46
CA GLN A 132 19.02 2.83 -0.56
C GLN A 132 19.15 2.25 -1.98
N GLY A 133 19.87 1.14 -2.15
CA GLY A 133 20.00 0.49 -3.46
C GLY A 133 18.66 0.01 -4.04
N ILE A 134 17.80 -0.58 -3.18
CA ILE A 134 16.46 -1.02 -3.59
C ILE A 134 15.57 0.18 -3.91
N TYR A 135 15.61 1.22 -3.07
CA TYR A 135 14.90 2.46 -3.32
C TYR A 135 15.25 3.06 -4.68
N ASN A 136 16.54 3.19 -4.98
CA ASN A 136 17.02 3.72 -6.26
C ASN A 136 16.55 2.88 -7.45
N LEU A 137 16.52 1.56 -7.29
CA LEU A 137 16.05 0.63 -8.32
C LEU A 137 14.56 0.83 -8.63
N LEU A 138 13.73 1.01 -7.60
CA LEU A 138 12.30 1.32 -7.76
C LEU A 138 12.09 2.69 -8.44
N VAL A 139 12.89 3.70 -8.09
CA VAL A 139 12.85 5.01 -8.75
C VAL A 139 13.18 4.88 -10.25
N MET A 140 14.22 4.12 -10.59
CA MET A 140 14.58 3.87 -11.99
C MET A 140 13.49 3.12 -12.74
N GLN A 141 12.88 2.11 -12.14
CA GLN A 141 11.77 1.36 -12.75
C GLN A 141 10.57 2.26 -13.02
N ARG A 142 10.24 3.16 -12.10
CA ARG A 142 9.18 4.16 -12.28
C ARG A 142 9.50 5.11 -13.43
N GLY A 143 10.74 5.60 -13.52
CA GLY A 143 11.20 6.48 -14.59
C GLY A 143 11.16 5.82 -15.96
N GLY A 144 11.54 4.56 -16.06
CA GLY A 144 11.51 3.80 -17.30
C GLY A 144 10.10 3.51 -17.84
N THR A 145 9.09 3.48 -16.97
CA THR A 145 7.68 3.29 -17.38
C THR A 145 7.03 4.58 -17.90
N TYR A 146 7.58 5.73 -17.52
CA TYR A 146 7.12 7.06 -17.94
C TYR A 146 8.20 7.82 -18.72
N ALA A 147 9.15 7.13 -19.32
CA ALA A 147 10.06 7.75 -20.26
C ALA A 147 9.23 8.37 -21.40
N TRP A 148 9.47 9.64 -21.68
CA TRP A 148 8.70 10.41 -22.70
C TRP A 148 8.71 9.72 -24.07
N ASP A 149 9.76 8.94 -24.36
CA ASP A 149 9.97 8.18 -25.57
C ASP A 149 9.14 6.89 -25.64
N SER A 150 8.64 6.39 -24.52
CA SER A 150 7.74 5.22 -24.46
C SER A 150 6.25 5.61 -24.41
N MET A 151 5.94 6.90 -24.31
CA MET A 151 4.57 7.40 -24.40
C MET A 151 4.07 7.33 -25.85
N GLN A 152 3.18 6.38 -26.11
CA GLN A 152 2.47 6.36 -27.39
C GLN A 152 1.61 7.63 -27.50
N ASN A 153 1.87 8.45 -28.51
CA ASN A 153 0.98 9.54 -28.85
C ASN A 153 -0.07 9.03 -29.85
N PRO A 154 -1.31 8.78 -29.42
CA PRO A 154 -2.34 8.18 -30.28
C PRO A 154 -2.78 9.11 -31.43
N SER A 155 -2.37 10.39 -31.41
CA SER A 155 -2.66 11.36 -32.48
C SER A 155 -1.57 11.41 -33.55
N LEU A 156 -0.38 10.82 -33.32
CA LEU A 156 0.69 10.75 -34.33
C LEU A 156 0.53 9.52 -35.22
N LYS A 157 0.53 9.76 -36.53
CA LYS A 157 0.54 8.72 -37.56
C LYS A 157 1.94 8.64 -38.18
N ILE A 158 2.27 7.50 -38.78
CA ILE A 158 3.54 7.31 -39.51
C ILE A 158 3.67 8.35 -40.64
N SER A 159 2.55 8.76 -41.24
CA SER A 159 2.48 9.81 -42.27
C SER A 159 2.90 11.21 -41.77
N ASP A 160 2.95 11.42 -40.45
CA ASP A 160 3.31 12.72 -39.86
C ASP A 160 4.82 12.81 -39.59
N LEU A 161 5.57 11.73 -39.88
CA LEU A 161 7.02 11.68 -39.73
C LEU A 161 7.71 12.24 -40.99
N ASP A 162 8.69 13.12 -40.78
CA ASP A 162 9.54 13.63 -41.85
C ASP A 162 10.59 12.58 -42.21
N GLU A 163 10.30 11.81 -43.27
CA GLU A 163 11.21 10.77 -43.78
C GLU A 163 12.62 11.31 -44.11
N THR A 164 12.69 12.54 -44.61
CA THR A 164 13.98 13.16 -45.01
C THR A 164 14.82 13.48 -43.79
N ALA A 165 14.21 13.98 -42.71
CA ALA A 165 14.90 14.26 -41.45
C ALA A 165 15.37 12.96 -40.76
N ILE A 166 14.56 11.89 -40.81
CA ILE A 166 14.93 10.57 -40.25
C ILE A 166 16.12 9.97 -41.01
N LEU A 167 16.07 9.96 -42.34
CA LEU A 167 17.16 9.40 -43.16
C LEU A 167 18.44 10.23 -43.03
N GLY A 168 18.34 11.54 -42.80
CA GLY A 168 19.50 12.41 -42.55
C GLY A 168 20.16 12.08 -41.20
N ALA A 169 19.41 11.79 -40.16
CA ALA A 169 19.92 11.45 -38.83
C ALA A 169 20.58 10.04 -38.77
N VAL A 170 20.17 9.11 -39.65
CA VAL A 170 20.73 7.74 -39.68
C VAL A 170 22.07 7.69 -40.49
N ARG A 171 22.34 8.67 -41.33
CA ARG A 171 23.54 8.73 -42.20
C ARG A 171 24.68 9.59 -41.65
N GLY A 172 24.48 10.27 -40.53
CA GLY A 172 25.48 11.06 -39.80
C GLY A 172 26.05 10.30 -38.62
#